data_94748368adfdefe6c0adc6a637065882
#
_entry.id   94748368adfdefe6c0adc6a637065882
#
_cell.length_a   1.000
_cell.length_b   1.000
_cell.length_c   1.000
_cell.angle_alpha   90.00
_cell.angle_beta   90.00
_cell.angle_gamma   90.00
#
_symmetry.space_group_name_H-M   'P 1'
#
loop_
_entity.id
_entity.type
_entity.pdbx_description
1 polymer ?
#
loop_
_entity_poly.entity_id
_entity_poly.type
_entity_poly.pdbx_seq_one_letter_code
_entity_poly.pdbx_strand_id
1 'polypeptide(L)'
;MRHRNEKMKEGNCMIEIEKPQIECIEDSANSSYGKYVVEPLERGYGITLGNALRRIMLSSLPGTAATAIKIAGVQHEFSTIPGVKEDVTEIVLNVKSLITKLHNAEGTKTVFIEATGPCEVKAGDIKCDSEVEVLNPDLHLSLIHI
;
A
#
# COMPACT_ATOMS: atom_id res chain seq x y z
N MET A 1 7.00 66.75 -39.15
CA MET A 1 7.40 66.22 -37.80
C MET A 1 6.19 65.56 -37.17
N ARG A 2 6.16 64.21 -37.15
CA ARG A 2 5.10 63.44 -36.51
C ARG A 2 5.68 62.84 -35.23
N HIS A 3 5.26 63.37 -34.10
CA HIS A 3 5.52 62.77 -32.80
C HIS A 3 4.71 61.49 -32.63
N ARG A 4 5.41 60.35 -32.56
CA ARG A 4 4.83 59.06 -32.25
C ARG A 4 4.83 58.92 -30.72
N ASN A 5 3.68 59.11 -30.10
CA ASN A 5 3.45 58.78 -28.70
C ASN A 5 3.45 57.26 -28.54
N GLU A 6 4.56 56.70 -28.10
CA GLU A 6 4.62 55.34 -27.57
C GLU A 6 4.09 55.37 -26.14
N LYS A 7 2.84 54.97 -25.98
CA LYS A 7 2.33 54.62 -24.68
C LYS A 7 3.01 53.31 -24.25
N MET A 8 3.95 53.43 -23.29
CA MET A 8 4.40 52.27 -22.52
C MET A 8 3.17 51.69 -21.79
N LYS A 9 2.70 50.55 -22.21
CA LYS A 9 1.83 49.70 -21.42
C LYS A 9 2.72 49.09 -20.34
N GLU A 10 2.52 49.52 -19.10
CA GLU A 10 2.97 48.76 -17.92
C GLU A 10 2.30 47.39 -17.97
N GLY A 11 2.98 46.45 -18.57
CA GLY A 11 2.56 45.02 -18.55
C GLY A 11 2.81 44.51 -17.15
N ASN A 12 1.72 44.38 -16.41
CA ASN A 12 1.69 43.51 -15.23
C ASN A 12 2.04 42.11 -15.72
N CYS A 13 3.32 41.73 -15.61
CA CYS A 13 3.79 40.41 -15.98
C CYS A 13 3.33 39.44 -14.87
N MET A 14 2.03 39.15 -14.88
CA MET A 14 1.54 37.96 -14.15
C MET A 14 2.06 36.75 -14.90
N ILE A 15 2.91 35.99 -14.24
CA ILE A 15 3.35 34.69 -14.73
C ILE A 15 2.05 33.85 -14.85
N GLU A 16 1.59 33.69 -16.09
CA GLU A 16 0.43 32.84 -16.38
C GLU A 16 0.92 31.40 -16.34
N ILE A 17 0.69 30.76 -15.19
CA ILE A 17 1.02 29.35 -14.99
C ILE A 17 -0.02 28.53 -15.74
N GLU A 18 0.40 27.86 -16.80
CA GLU A 18 -0.46 26.92 -17.53
C GLU A 18 -0.93 25.82 -16.58
N LYS A 19 -2.22 25.53 -16.65
CA LYS A 19 -2.81 24.44 -15.84
C LYS A 19 -2.34 23.09 -16.37
N PRO A 20 -1.69 22.26 -15.54
CA PRO A 20 -1.27 20.92 -15.97
C PRO A 20 -2.48 20.05 -16.30
N GLN A 21 -2.37 19.29 -17.36
CA GLN A 21 -3.32 18.25 -17.75
C GLN A 21 -2.79 16.90 -17.30
N ILE A 22 -3.68 16.02 -16.91
CA ILE A 22 -3.34 14.66 -16.46
C ILE A 22 -3.90 13.70 -17.50
N GLU A 23 -3.02 12.98 -18.17
CA GLU A 23 -3.38 11.95 -19.13
C GLU A 23 -3.03 10.57 -18.59
N CYS A 24 -3.99 9.64 -18.65
CA CYS A 24 -3.75 8.24 -18.37
C CYS A 24 -3.26 7.57 -19.66
N ILE A 25 -2.02 7.08 -19.67
CA ILE A 25 -1.44 6.41 -20.84
C ILE A 25 -1.74 4.91 -20.80
N GLU A 26 -1.60 4.31 -19.63
CA GLU A 26 -1.78 2.89 -19.42
C GLU A 26 -2.60 2.68 -18.14
N ASP A 27 -3.64 1.87 -18.25
CA ASP A 27 -4.43 1.41 -17.10
C ASP A 27 -4.59 -0.11 -17.21
N SER A 28 -4.26 -0.83 -16.16
CA SER A 28 -4.45 -2.28 -16.17
C SER A 28 -5.91 -2.64 -15.90
N ALA A 29 -6.40 -3.69 -16.56
CA ALA A 29 -7.75 -4.20 -16.40
C ALA A 29 -8.12 -4.51 -14.92
N ASN A 30 -7.12 -4.72 -14.07
CA ASN A 30 -7.28 -5.06 -12.65
C ASN A 30 -7.12 -3.84 -11.72
N SER A 31 -6.99 -2.62 -12.24
CA SER A 31 -6.77 -1.39 -11.46
C SER A 31 -5.57 -1.42 -10.50
N SER A 32 -4.63 -2.35 -10.72
CA SER A 32 -3.43 -2.52 -9.87
C SER A 32 -2.21 -1.75 -10.38
N TYR A 33 -2.28 -1.25 -11.62
CA TYR A 33 -1.23 -0.47 -12.26
C TYR A 33 -1.85 0.64 -13.11
N GLY A 34 -1.31 1.83 -13.01
CA GLY A 34 -1.68 2.96 -13.85
C GLY A 34 -0.47 3.84 -14.14
N LYS A 35 -0.34 4.30 -15.39
CA LYS A 35 0.68 5.24 -15.80
C LYS A 35 0.05 6.55 -16.25
N TYR A 36 0.40 7.61 -15.57
CA TYR A 36 -0.13 8.93 -15.80
C TYR A 36 0.97 9.88 -16.21
N VAL A 37 0.68 10.75 -17.15
CA VAL A 37 1.54 11.87 -17.54
C VAL A 37 0.86 13.17 -17.16
N VAL A 38 1.65 14.07 -16.58
CA VAL A 38 1.20 15.39 -16.12
C VAL A 38 2.01 16.44 -16.84
N GLU A 39 1.39 17.15 -17.77
CA GLU A 39 2.02 18.17 -18.62
C GLU A 39 1.06 19.35 -18.87
N PRO A 40 1.58 20.57 -19.07
CA PRO A 40 2.94 21.04 -18.85
C PRO A 40 3.21 21.28 -17.36
N LEU A 41 4.46 21.08 -16.92
CA LEU A 41 4.92 21.39 -15.57
C LEU A 41 6.11 22.34 -15.62
N GLU A 42 6.11 23.37 -14.81
CA GLU A 42 7.26 24.22 -14.62
C GLU A 42 8.42 23.47 -13.96
N ARG A 43 9.63 23.98 -14.19
CA ARG A 43 10.84 23.38 -13.65
C ARG A 43 10.81 23.32 -12.12
N GLY A 44 10.98 22.11 -11.58
CA GLY A 44 10.95 21.83 -10.14
C GLY A 44 9.60 21.36 -9.59
N TYR A 45 8.47 21.65 -10.25
CA TYR A 45 7.16 21.23 -9.79
C TYR A 45 6.96 19.72 -9.77
N GLY A 46 7.61 18.97 -10.67
CA GLY A 46 7.53 17.51 -10.70
C GLY A 46 8.03 16.89 -9.39
N ILE A 47 9.12 17.41 -8.82
CA ILE A 47 9.64 16.94 -7.53
C ILE A 47 8.66 17.24 -6.39
N THR A 48 8.08 18.44 -6.39
CA THR A 48 7.10 18.87 -5.37
C THR A 48 5.85 18.00 -5.41
N LEU A 49 5.27 17.78 -6.58
CA LEU A 49 4.11 16.91 -6.76
C LEU A 49 4.41 15.46 -6.40
N GLY A 50 5.54 14.93 -6.84
CA GLY A 50 5.96 13.57 -6.53
C GLY A 50 6.13 13.35 -5.02
N ASN A 51 6.76 14.28 -4.31
CA ASN A 51 6.90 14.20 -2.86
C ASN A 51 5.55 14.33 -2.13
N ALA A 52 4.66 15.21 -2.59
CA ALA A 52 3.33 15.36 -2.01
C ALA A 52 2.51 14.08 -2.16
N LEU A 53 2.47 13.51 -3.37
CA LEU A 53 1.77 12.25 -3.65
C LEU A 53 2.37 11.10 -2.83
N ARG A 54 3.70 10.98 -2.78
CA ARG A 54 4.36 9.96 -1.97
C ARG A 54 3.95 10.04 -0.50
N ARG A 55 3.93 11.23 0.08
CA ARG A 55 3.53 11.41 1.49
C ARG A 55 2.07 11.01 1.74
N ILE A 56 1.16 11.41 0.85
CA ILE A 56 -0.26 11.06 0.95
C ILE A 56 -0.44 9.54 0.84
N MET A 57 0.20 8.91 -0.14
CA MET A 57 0.09 7.46 -0.35
C MET A 57 0.63 6.65 0.83
N LEU A 58 1.67 7.13 1.50
CA LEU A 58 2.28 6.43 2.65
C LEU A 58 1.55 6.67 3.98
N SER A 59 0.84 7.78 4.15
CA SER A 59 0.31 8.20 5.45
C SER A 59 -1.20 8.32 5.54
N SER A 60 -1.91 8.44 4.42
CA SER A 60 -3.31 8.88 4.46
C SER A 60 -4.28 7.94 3.77
N LEU A 61 -3.81 6.88 3.11
CA LEU A 61 -4.70 5.87 2.54
C LEU A 61 -5.14 4.89 3.62
N PRO A 62 -6.46 4.66 3.78
CA PRO A 62 -6.95 3.65 4.69
C PRO A 62 -6.61 2.24 4.17
N GLY A 63 -6.30 1.34 5.09
CA GLY A 63 -5.99 -0.04 4.77
C GLY A 63 -6.09 -0.93 5.98
N THR A 64 -6.03 -2.23 5.76
CA THR A 64 -6.00 -3.24 6.82
C THR A 64 -4.70 -4.00 6.81
N ALA A 65 -4.18 -4.27 7.98
CA ALA A 65 -2.95 -5.04 8.15
C ALA A 65 -2.96 -5.80 9.48
N ALA A 66 -2.22 -6.88 9.55
CA ALA A 66 -1.99 -7.56 10.82
C ALA A 66 -1.16 -6.66 11.75
N THR A 67 -1.70 -6.34 12.91
CA THR A 67 -1.07 -5.49 13.93
C THR A 67 -0.38 -6.28 15.03
N ALA A 68 -0.86 -7.49 15.31
CA ALA A 68 -0.31 -8.38 16.33
C ALA A 68 -0.51 -9.84 15.92
N ILE A 69 0.40 -10.68 16.36
CA ILE A 69 0.33 -12.14 16.25
C ILE A 69 0.52 -12.76 17.65
N LYS A 70 -0.23 -13.83 17.91
CA LYS A 70 -0.06 -14.63 19.10
C LYS A 70 0.02 -16.09 18.72
N ILE A 71 1.11 -16.74 19.11
CA ILE A 71 1.35 -18.16 18.85
C ILE A 71 1.34 -18.90 20.19
N ALA A 72 0.62 -20.01 20.25
CA ALA A 72 0.53 -20.81 21.48
C ALA A 72 1.92 -21.37 21.84
N GLY A 73 2.31 -21.23 23.11
CA GLY A 73 3.61 -21.70 23.61
C GLY A 73 4.81 -20.81 23.29
N VAL A 74 4.62 -19.70 22.59
CA VAL A 74 5.69 -18.75 22.23
C VAL A 74 5.55 -17.47 23.06
N GLN A 75 6.65 -17.04 23.67
CA GLN A 75 6.70 -15.83 24.52
C GLN A 75 7.32 -14.61 23.82
N HIS A 76 8.20 -14.85 22.82
CA HIS A 76 8.89 -13.79 22.10
C HIS A 76 9.24 -14.22 20.66
N GLU A 77 9.51 -13.27 19.80
CA GLU A 77 9.78 -13.46 18.37
C GLU A 77 11.06 -14.25 18.04
N PHE A 78 12.03 -14.29 18.96
CA PHE A 78 13.32 -14.97 18.78
C PHE A 78 13.26 -16.43 19.21
N SER A 79 12.12 -17.07 19.20
CA SER A 79 11.92 -18.46 19.56
C SER A 79 11.63 -19.33 18.34
N THR A 80 11.80 -20.63 18.52
CA THR A 80 11.41 -21.64 17.53
C THR A 80 10.19 -22.41 18.03
N ILE A 81 9.41 -22.94 17.12
CA ILE A 81 8.25 -23.76 17.41
C ILE A 81 8.61 -25.22 17.11
N PRO A 82 8.49 -26.15 18.06
CA PRO A 82 8.76 -27.56 17.81
C PRO A 82 7.91 -28.10 16.65
N GLY A 83 8.54 -28.76 15.68
CA GLY A 83 7.85 -29.31 14.52
C GLY A 83 7.49 -28.32 13.40
N VAL A 84 7.93 -27.07 13.51
CA VAL A 84 7.77 -26.05 12.47
C VAL A 84 9.15 -25.74 11.88
N LYS A 85 9.21 -25.59 10.56
CA LYS A 85 10.47 -25.34 9.84
C LYS A 85 10.97 -23.92 10.07
N GLU A 86 10.05 -22.95 9.97
CA GLU A 86 10.33 -21.53 10.12
C GLU A 86 10.45 -21.15 11.61
N ASP A 87 11.30 -20.19 11.91
CA ASP A 87 11.30 -19.53 13.21
C ASP A 87 10.14 -18.51 13.32
N VAL A 88 9.88 -18.04 14.53
CA VAL A 88 8.78 -17.08 14.78
C VAL A 88 9.00 -15.77 14.04
N THR A 89 10.24 -15.32 13.89
CA THR A 89 10.59 -14.09 13.14
C THR A 89 10.21 -14.23 11.67
N GLU A 90 10.49 -15.38 11.06
CA GLU A 90 10.13 -15.66 9.67
C GLU A 90 8.61 -15.72 9.49
N ILE A 91 7.90 -16.35 10.42
CA ILE A 91 6.42 -16.36 10.43
C ILE A 91 5.86 -14.92 10.52
N VAL A 92 6.42 -14.08 11.38
CA VAL A 92 6.01 -12.67 11.50
C VAL A 92 6.23 -11.92 10.18
N LEU A 93 7.34 -12.17 9.48
CA LEU A 93 7.61 -11.56 8.17
C LEU A 93 6.61 -12.03 7.10
N ASN A 94 6.26 -13.32 7.11
CA ASN A 94 5.26 -13.87 6.21
C ASN A 94 3.88 -13.26 6.49
N VAL A 95 3.48 -13.15 7.76
CA VAL A 95 2.20 -12.50 8.15
C VAL A 95 2.18 -11.01 7.77
N LYS A 96 3.30 -10.30 7.77
CA LYS A 96 3.37 -8.91 7.27
C LYS A 96 3.08 -8.79 5.77
N SER A 97 3.28 -9.85 5.01
CA SER A 97 2.95 -9.91 3.58
C SER A 97 1.48 -10.27 3.31
N LEU A 98 0.70 -10.53 4.35
CA LEU A 98 -0.72 -10.84 4.25
C LEU A 98 -1.50 -9.59 3.80
N ILE A 99 -2.31 -9.76 2.76
CA ILE A 99 -3.19 -8.71 2.24
C ILE A 99 -4.62 -9.05 2.63
N THR A 100 -5.21 -8.19 3.45
CA THR A 100 -6.57 -8.38 3.95
C THR A 100 -7.45 -7.19 3.63
N LYS A 101 -8.75 -7.42 3.58
CA LYS A 101 -9.77 -6.39 3.43
C LYS A 101 -10.81 -6.54 4.54
N LEU A 102 -11.12 -5.44 5.21
CA LEU A 102 -12.26 -5.35 6.14
C LEU A 102 -13.45 -4.72 5.43
N HIS A 103 -14.60 -5.37 5.49
CA HIS A 103 -15.84 -4.85 4.91
C HIS A 103 -16.50 -3.81 5.82
N ASN A 104 -16.32 -3.92 7.14
CA ASN A 104 -16.75 -2.93 8.12
C ASN A 104 -15.51 -2.31 8.78
N ALA A 105 -15.31 -1.01 8.56
CA ALA A 105 -14.08 -0.30 8.92
C ALA A 105 -13.91 0.03 10.41
N GLU A 106 -14.69 -0.57 11.31
CA GLU A 106 -14.64 -0.26 12.74
C GLU A 106 -14.00 -1.38 13.56
N GLY A 107 -12.89 -1.02 14.22
CA GLY A 107 -12.27 -1.82 15.27
C GLY A 107 -11.22 -2.82 14.79
N THR A 108 -10.67 -3.56 15.76
CA THR A 108 -9.71 -4.64 15.54
C THR A 108 -10.44 -5.97 15.53
N LYS A 109 -10.19 -6.79 14.50
CA LYS A 109 -10.73 -8.14 14.39
C LYS A 109 -9.65 -9.16 14.68
N THR A 110 -10.06 -10.30 15.25
CA THR A 110 -9.15 -11.41 15.54
C THR A 110 -9.50 -12.57 14.62
N VAL A 111 -8.51 -13.09 13.92
CA VAL A 111 -8.60 -14.26 13.06
C VAL A 111 -7.71 -15.36 13.62
N PHE A 112 -8.01 -16.61 13.31
CA PHE A 112 -7.34 -17.77 13.87
C PHE A 112 -6.87 -18.71 12.78
N ILE A 113 -5.74 -19.36 13.03
CA ILE A 113 -5.25 -20.50 12.26
C ILE A 113 -5.06 -21.66 13.22
N GLU A 114 -5.57 -22.82 12.84
CA GLU A 114 -5.34 -24.08 13.55
C GLU A 114 -4.89 -25.11 12.51
N ALA A 115 -3.69 -25.62 12.69
CA ALA A 115 -3.14 -26.66 11.84
C ALA A 115 -2.57 -27.78 12.71
N THR A 116 -2.78 -29.03 12.31
CA THR A 116 -2.28 -30.21 12.99
C THR A 116 -1.73 -31.22 11.97
N GLY A 117 -0.57 -31.81 12.31
CA GLY A 117 0.14 -32.74 11.42
C GLY A 117 1.04 -32.04 10.41
N PRO A 118 1.75 -32.84 9.60
CA PRO A 118 2.65 -32.31 8.57
C PRO A 118 1.83 -31.65 7.46
N CYS A 119 1.86 -30.34 7.38
CA CYS A 119 1.15 -29.57 6.35
C CYS A 119 1.80 -28.21 6.11
N GLU A 120 1.60 -27.70 4.92
CA GLU A 120 1.89 -26.31 4.60
C GLU A 120 0.70 -25.44 5.03
N VAL A 121 0.97 -24.44 5.85
CA VAL A 121 -0.01 -23.47 6.33
C VAL A 121 0.01 -22.26 5.40
N LYS A 122 -1.12 -22.00 4.76
CA LYS A 122 -1.32 -20.89 3.84
C LYS A 122 -2.27 -19.84 4.41
N ALA A 123 -2.26 -18.66 3.81
CA ALA A 123 -3.17 -17.59 4.18
C ALA A 123 -4.66 -17.97 4.00
N GLY A 124 -4.97 -18.89 3.06
CA GLY A 124 -6.30 -19.43 2.87
C GLY A 124 -6.84 -20.30 4.03
N ASP A 125 -5.95 -20.81 4.89
CA ASP A 125 -6.33 -21.60 6.06
C ASP A 125 -6.77 -20.73 7.25
N ILE A 126 -6.69 -19.42 7.11
CA ILE A 126 -7.11 -18.46 8.13
C ILE A 126 -8.65 -18.55 8.27
N LYS A 127 -9.09 -18.87 9.48
CA LYS A 127 -10.52 -18.84 9.83
C LYS A 127 -10.94 -17.39 10.04
N CYS A 128 -11.58 -16.81 9.03
CA CYS A 128 -12.07 -15.44 9.01
C CYS A 128 -13.58 -15.39 9.25
N ASP A 129 -14.04 -14.32 9.90
CA ASP A 129 -15.45 -13.95 9.92
C ASP A 129 -15.84 -13.33 8.55
N SER A 130 -17.14 -13.21 8.29
CA SER A 130 -17.68 -12.60 7.07
C SER A 130 -17.23 -11.15 6.83
N GLU A 131 -16.67 -10.49 7.83
CA GLU A 131 -16.20 -9.13 7.78
C GLU A 131 -14.73 -8.99 7.31
N VAL A 132 -13.96 -10.10 7.36
CA VAL A 132 -12.54 -10.13 6.97
C VAL A 132 -12.36 -11.03 5.75
N GLU A 133 -11.77 -10.48 4.72
CA GLU A 133 -11.44 -11.19 3.48
C GLU A 133 -9.93 -11.23 3.28
N VAL A 134 -9.38 -12.41 2.99
CA VAL A 134 -7.97 -12.59 2.62
C VAL A 134 -7.86 -12.53 1.10
N LEU A 135 -7.09 -11.56 0.59
CA LEU A 135 -6.95 -11.32 -0.85
C LEU A 135 -5.85 -12.15 -1.51
N ASN A 136 -4.90 -12.66 -0.73
CA ASN A 136 -3.79 -13.50 -1.21
C ASN A 136 -3.78 -14.88 -0.50
N PRO A 137 -4.75 -15.76 -0.77
CA PRO A 137 -4.90 -17.04 -0.06
C PRO A 137 -3.75 -18.02 -0.27
N ASP A 138 -3.00 -17.90 -1.38
CA ASP A 138 -1.87 -18.76 -1.70
C ASP A 138 -0.57 -18.38 -0.99
N LEU A 139 -0.57 -17.30 -0.21
CA LEU A 139 0.60 -16.86 0.54
C LEU A 139 1.02 -17.95 1.54
N HIS A 140 2.28 -18.38 1.44
CA HIS A 140 2.89 -19.27 2.40
C HIS A 140 3.08 -18.57 3.75
N LEU A 141 2.63 -19.17 4.83
CA LEU A 141 2.82 -18.67 6.18
C LEU A 141 3.83 -19.49 6.97
N SER A 142 3.71 -20.82 6.93
CA SER A 142 4.57 -21.72 7.67
C SER A 142 4.46 -23.17 7.17
N LEU A 143 5.48 -23.97 7.42
CA LEU A 143 5.51 -25.40 7.13
C LEU A 143 5.65 -26.22 8.42
N ILE A 144 4.64 -27.00 8.71
CA ILE A 144 4.67 -27.93 9.84
C ILE A 144 5.13 -29.28 9.30
N HIS A 145 6.21 -29.81 9.87
CA HIS A 145 6.66 -31.18 9.63
C HIS A 145 7.05 -31.83 10.96
N ILE A 146 6.86 -33.12 11.03
CA ILE A 146 7.19 -33.94 12.19
C ILE A 146 8.57 -34.55 12.02
#